data_c67a5f8ed57ca71aa249f0f1e8624dfa
#
_entry.id   c67a5f8ed57ca71aa249f0f1e8624dfa
#
_cell.length_a   1.000
_cell.length_b   1.000
_cell.length_c   1.000
_cell.angle_alpha   90.00
_cell.angle_beta   90.00
_cell.angle_gamma   90.00
#
_symmetry.space_group_name_H-M   'P 1'
#
loop_
_entity.id
_entity.type
_entity.pdbx_description
1 polymer ?
#
loop_
_entity_poly.entity_id
_entity_poly.type
_entity_poly.pdbx_seq_one_letter_code
_entity_poly.pdbx_strand_id
1 'polypeptide(L)'
;AVILLESSGSMLAEDANTAIQIIQQGTGAKSKKWLRSKAAVRAVLAAIPKGTQVAIFAMAEGTKALSGSTENPYIDPYDNEALLSFLGRLGQLKASGGADLSKGLQAVSQLKQRASSLLLIGDGLPTAPAPRSGSLTEADRVKLFNRAMANRLNYPFNAILFPFSGDPAAAGLFWQLSGRTKGITLIPDNDWPSL
;
A
#
# COMPACT_ATOMS: atom_id res chain seq x y z
N ALA A 1 5.32 7.57 -12.06
CA ALA A 1 4.66 6.43 -11.38
C ALA A 1 4.22 6.83 -9.97
N VAL A 2 3.28 6.07 -9.39
CA VAL A 2 2.85 6.26 -7.99
C VAL A 2 2.94 4.92 -7.26
N ILE A 3 3.41 4.93 -6.02
CA ILE A 3 3.39 3.80 -5.10
C ILE A 3 2.48 4.15 -3.92
N LEU A 4 1.48 3.30 -3.65
CA LEU A 4 0.71 3.31 -2.42
C LEU A 4 1.22 2.17 -1.53
N LEU A 5 1.88 2.52 -0.42
CA LEU A 5 2.25 1.56 0.60
C LEU A 5 1.16 1.52 1.66
N GLU A 6 0.49 0.40 1.78
CA GLU A 6 -0.42 0.16 2.90
C GLU A 6 0.36 0.11 4.21
N SER A 7 -0.12 0.87 5.20
CA SER A 7 0.46 0.96 6.53
C SER A 7 -0.58 0.72 7.62
N SER A 8 -1.56 -0.14 7.33
CA SER A 8 -2.57 -0.60 8.29
C SER A 8 -2.00 -1.64 9.27
N GLY A 9 -2.76 -1.94 10.33
CA GLY A 9 -2.35 -2.90 11.34
C GLY A 9 -2.20 -4.33 10.82
N SER A 10 -2.92 -4.73 9.77
CA SER A 10 -2.81 -6.06 9.13
C SER A 10 -1.42 -6.30 8.53
N MET A 11 -0.72 -5.23 8.12
CA MET A 11 0.65 -5.31 7.61
C MET A 11 1.68 -5.79 8.65
N LEU A 12 1.29 -5.98 9.91
CA LEU A 12 2.18 -6.45 10.97
C LEU A 12 2.28 -7.98 11.05
N ALA A 13 1.30 -8.73 10.57
CA ALA A 13 1.30 -10.20 10.62
C ALA A 13 0.48 -10.81 9.48
N GLU A 14 0.54 -12.13 9.35
CA GLU A 14 -0.25 -12.87 8.35
C GLU A 14 -1.67 -13.17 8.82
N ASP A 15 -1.98 -12.93 10.11
CA ASP A 15 -3.31 -13.08 10.69
C ASP A 15 -3.63 -11.96 11.69
N ALA A 16 -4.93 -11.74 11.90
CA ALA A 16 -5.42 -10.63 12.73
C ALA A 16 -5.02 -10.77 14.20
N ASN A 17 -5.03 -11.98 14.77
CA ASN A 17 -4.73 -12.19 16.19
C ASN A 17 -3.26 -11.86 16.49
N THR A 18 -2.35 -12.35 15.67
CA THR A 18 -0.92 -12.04 15.78
C THR A 18 -0.67 -10.54 15.57
N ALA A 19 -1.36 -9.89 14.61
CA ALA A 19 -1.24 -8.45 14.40
C ALA A 19 -1.67 -7.65 15.65
N ILE A 20 -2.78 -8.02 16.30
CA ILE A 20 -3.25 -7.41 17.55
C ILE A 20 -2.22 -7.58 18.67
N GLN A 21 -1.66 -8.78 18.85
CA GLN A 21 -0.62 -9.02 19.86
C GLN A 21 0.62 -8.14 19.64
N ILE A 22 1.09 -8.03 18.38
CA ILE A 22 2.22 -7.17 18.02
C ILE A 22 1.94 -5.70 18.35
N ILE A 23 0.71 -5.22 18.09
CA ILE A 23 0.29 -3.86 18.42
C ILE A 23 0.29 -3.65 19.94
N GLN A 24 -0.31 -4.56 20.71
CA GLN A 24 -0.37 -4.50 22.17
C GLN A 24 1.01 -4.51 22.83
N GLN A 25 1.94 -5.27 22.29
CA GLN A 25 3.32 -5.37 22.75
C GLN A 25 4.21 -4.21 22.31
N GLY A 26 3.74 -3.35 21.39
CA GLY A 26 4.54 -2.27 20.83
C GLY A 26 5.72 -2.74 19.94
N THR A 27 5.70 -3.98 19.47
CA THR A 27 6.81 -4.60 18.71
C THR A 27 6.70 -4.48 17.19
N GLY A 28 5.73 -3.71 16.71
CA GLY A 28 5.43 -3.58 15.27
C GLY A 28 6.62 -3.20 14.38
N ALA A 29 7.58 -2.43 14.90
CA ALA A 29 8.79 -2.08 14.17
C ALA A 29 9.66 -3.30 13.79
N LYS A 30 9.54 -4.41 14.52
CA LYS A 30 10.27 -5.67 14.32
C LYS A 30 9.47 -6.71 13.50
N SER A 31 8.23 -6.39 13.11
CA SER A 31 7.39 -7.30 12.33
C SER A 31 8.07 -7.67 11.01
N LYS A 32 8.23 -8.97 10.76
CA LYS A 32 8.86 -9.50 9.54
C LYS A 32 8.09 -9.05 8.28
N LYS A 33 6.77 -9.17 8.28
CA LYS A 33 5.91 -8.76 7.17
C LYS A 33 6.04 -7.26 6.88
N TRP A 34 6.03 -6.42 7.94
CA TRP A 34 6.19 -4.98 7.79
C TRP A 34 7.58 -4.57 7.27
N LEU A 35 8.62 -5.24 7.75
CA LEU A 35 9.99 -5.02 7.23
C LEU A 35 10.10 -5.43 5.77
N ARG A 36 9.49 -6.55 5.37
CA ARG A 36 9.45 -7.01 3.98
C ARG A 36 8.67 -6.06 3.08
N SER A 37 7.55 -5.52 3.53
CA SER A 37 6.80 -4.55 2.71
C SER A 37 7.58 -3.25 2.48
N LYS A 38 8.35 -2.77 3.47
CA LYS A 38 9.29 -1.66 3.30
C LYS A 38 10.45 -2.03 2.35
N ALA A 39 10.96 -3.25 2.43
CA ALA A 39 11.99 -3.74 1.53
C ALA A 39 11.46 -3.86 0.09
N ALA A 40 10.19 -4.27 -0.09
CA ALA A 40 9.54 -4.28 -1.40
C ALA A 40 9.50 -2.89 -2.06
N VAL A 41 9.19 -1.83 -1.29
CA VAL A 41 9.28 -0.46 -1.80
C VAL A 41 10.70 -0.14 -2.30
N ARG A 42 11.74 -0.50 -1.52
CA ARG A 42 13.14 -0.27 -1.93
C ARG A 42 13.50 -1.05 -3.18
N ALA A 43 13.10 -2.33 -3.27
CA ALA A 43 13.36 -3.19 -4.43
C ALA A 43 12.71 -2.62 -5.70
N VAL A 44 11.46 -2.15 -5.59
CA VAL A 44 10.75 -1.50 -6.69
C VAL A 44 11.46 -0.22 -7.12
N LEU A 45 11.88 0.64 -6.17
CA LEU A 45 12.60 1.87 -6.51
C LEU A 45 13.93 1.59 -7.22
N ALA A 46 14.66 0.56 -6.80
CA ALA A 46 15.90 0.16 -7.45
C ALA A 46 15.70 -0.36 -8.89
N ALA A 47 14.51 -0.86 -9.21
CA ALA A 47 14.15 -1.35 -10.55
C ALA A 47 13.54 -0.28 -11.46
N ILE A 48 13.26 0.92 -10.95
CA ILE A 48 12.66 2.00 -11.75
C ILE A 48 13.69 2.55 -12.75
N PRO A 49 13.32 2.70 -14.04
CA PRO A 49 14.22 3.26 -15.02
C PRO A 49 14.62 4.71 -14.71
N LYS A 50 15.87 5.06 -15.01
CA LYS A 50 16.38 6.43 -14.89
C LYS A 50 15.51 7.42 -15.68
N GLY A 51 15.24 8.58 -15.08
CA GLY A 51 14.37 9.61 -15.65
C GLY A 51 12.88 9.42 -15.32
N THR A 52 12.52 8.38 -14.53
CA THR A 52 11.15 8.19 -14.05
C THR A 52 10.97 8.84 -12.67
N GLN A 53 10.06 9.77 -12.57
CA GLN A 53 9.67 10.34 -11.28
C GLN A 53 8.63 9.47 -10.57
N VAL A 54 8.73 9.37 -9.23
CA VAL A 54 7.87 8.53 -8.41
C VAL A 54 7.33 9.32 -7.23
N ALA A 55 6.01 9.27 -7.03
CA ALA A 55 5.35 9.70 -5.80
C ALA A 55 5.03 8.50 -4.93
N ILE A 56 5.36 8.56 -3.64
CA ILE A 56 5.14 7.46 -2.71
C ILE A 56 4.28 7.95 -1.55
N PHE A 57 3.19 7.23 -1.30
CA PHE A 57 2.25 7.52 -0.22
C PHE A 57 2.15 6.37 0.76
N ALA A 58 2.01 6.68 2.04
CA ALA A 58 1.53 5.75 3.05
C ALA A 58 0.01 5.86 3.14
N MET A 59 -0.68 4.72 3.09
CA MET A 59 -2.12 4.60 3.15
C MET A 59 -2.51 3.77 4.37
N ALA A 60 -3.31 4.36 5.25
CA ALA A 60 -4.01 3.70 6.35
C ALA A 60 -5.43 4.26 6.41
N GLU A 61 -5.98 4.67 7.57
CA GLU A 61 -7.25 5.40 7.66
C GLU A 61 -7.18 6.79 6.98
N GLY A 62 -5.98 7.31 6.79
CA GLY A 62 -5.64 8.48 5.99
C GLY A 62 -4.52 8.16 5.02
N THR A 63 -4.25 9.11 4.11
CA THR A 63 -3.16 8.98 3.14
C THR A 63 -2.23 10.18 3.26
N LYS A 64 -0.92 9.93 3.35
CA LYS A 64 0.10 10.97 3.44
C LYS A 64 1.26 10.70 2.47
N ALA A 65 1.80 11.76 1.88
CA ALA A 65 3.01 11.65 1.07
C ALA A 65 4.21 11.25 1.94
N LEU A 66 4.96 10.26 1.48
CA LEU A 66 6.25 9.84 2.06
C LEU A 66 7.42 10.41 1.28
N SER A 67 7.26 10.64 -0.02
CA SER A 67 8.28 11.24 -0.89
C SER A 67 7.98 12.72 -1.14
N GLY A 68 8.97 13.48 -1.54
CA GLY A 68 8.84 14.89 -1.87
C GLY A 68 8.20 15.75 -0.77
N SER A 69 7.39 16.70 -1.16
CA SER A 69 6.56 17.54 -0.27
C SER A 69 5.07 17.23 -0.46
N THR A 70 4.21 17.82 0.38
CA THR A 70 2.75 17.70 0.22
C THR A 70 2.27 18.30 -1.11
N GLU A 71 2.91 19.36 -1.58
CA GLU A 71 2.54 20.04 -2.83
C GLU A 71 3.12 19.34 -4.07
N ASN A 72 4.30 18.77 -3.94
CA ASN A 72 4.96 18.00 -4.98
C ASN A 72 5.57 16.71 -4.40
N PRO A 73 4.81 15.61 -4.36
CA PRO A 73 5.27 14.34 -3.79
C PRO A 73 6.21 13.56 -4.72
N TYR A 74 6.43 14.01 -5.96
CA TYR A 74 7.31 13.32 -6.90
C TYR A 74 8.79 13.55 -6.55
N ILE A 75 9.56 12.48 -6.60
CA ILE A 75 11.03 12.49 -6.50
C ILE A 75 11.64 11.73 -7.67
N ASP A 76 12.87 12.06 -8.02
CA ASP A 76 13.73 11.20 -8.84
C ASP A 76 14.44 10.21 -7.90
N PRO A 77 14.23 8.87 -8.06
CA PRO A 77 14.93 7.87 -7.24
C PRO A 77 16.46 7.88 -7.39
N TYR A 78 16.98 8.55 -8.43
CA TYR A 78 18.42 8.71 -8.65
C TYR A 78 18.99 10.00 -8.04
N ASP A 79 18.16 10.86 -7.48
CA ASP A 79 18.57 11.98 -6.63
C ASP A 79 18.85 11.44 -5.21
N ASN A 80 20.12 11.42 -4.82
CA ASN A 80 20.57 10.87 -3.55
C ASN A 80 19.95 11.59 -2.33
N GLU A 81 19.80 12.90 -2.37
CA GLU A 81 19.24 13.67 -1.25
C GLU A 81 17.75 13.36 -1.08
N ALA A 82 16.99 13.40 -2.17
CA ALA A 82 15.57 13.07 -2.17
C ALA A 82 15.34 11.60 -1.73
N LEU A 83 16.16 10.67 -2.23
CA LEU A 83 16.07 9.25 -1.86
C LEU A 83 16.40 9.02 -0.38
N LEU A 84 17.48 9.59 0.16
CA LEU A 84 17.84 9.46 1.57
C LEU A 84 16.78 10.05 2.49
N SER A 85 16.23 11.22 2.15
CA SER A 85 15.13 11.85 2.88
C SER A 85 13.90 10.93 2.91
N PHE A 86 13.52 10.35 1.77
CA PHE A 86 12.43 9.39 1.67
C PHE A 86 12.70 8.12 2.52
N LEU A 87 13.89 7.52 2.41
CA LEU A 87 14.26 6.31 3.16
C LEU A 87 14.21 6.54 4.67
N GLY A 88 14.60 7.73 5.14
CA GLY A 88 14.46 8.14 6.54
C GLY A 88 12.99 8.13 6.98
N ARG A 89 12.08 8.73 6.20
CA ARG A 89 10.64 8.72 6.48
C ARG A 89 10.02 7.32 6.43
N LEU A 90 10.43 6.51 5.45
CA LEU A 90 10.01 5.10 5.35
C LEU A 90 10.47 4.30 6.57
N GLY A 91 11.70 4.52 7.05
CA GLY A 91 12.24 3.89 8.26
C GLY A 91 11.38 4.15 9.50
N GLN A 92 10.95 5.39 9.67
CA GLN A 92 10.13 5.84 10.82
C GLN A 92 8.64 5.50 10.69
N LEU A 93 8.16 5.10 9.50
CA LEU A 93 6.76 4.78 9.28
C LEU A 93 6.34 3.57 10.12
N LYS A 94 5.24 3.72 10.86
CA LYS A 94 4.61 2.67 11.67
C LYS A 94 3.34 2.19 11.00
N ALA A 95 3.07 0.90 11.09
CA ALA A 95 1.81 0.31 10.64
C ALA A 95 0.79 0.31 11.79
N SER A 96 -0.42 0.83 11.52
CA SER A 96 -1.52 0.91 12.51
C SER A 96 -2.84 1.30 11.86
N GLY A 97 -3.95 1.07 12.55
CA GLY A 97 -5.30 1.43 12.08
C GLY A 97 -5.79 0.54 10.95
N GLY A 98 -6.84 0.99 10.28
CA GLY A 98 -7.42 0.33 9.10
C GLY A 98 -6.82 0.82 7.78
N ALA A 99 -7.22 0.21 6.67
CA ALA A 99 -6.83 0.57 5.30
C ALA A 99 -8.01 1.23 4.56
N ASP A 100 -7.89 2.51 4.19
CA ASP A 100 -8.88 3.24 3.37
C ASP A 100 -8.36 3.42 1.95
N LEU A 101 -8.67 2.44 1.09
CA LEU A 101 -8.26 2.46 -0.31
C LEU A 101 -8.89 3.65 -1.07
N SER A 102 -10.11 4.08 -0.69
CA SER A 102 -10.76 5.24 -1.33
C SER A 102 -9.94 6.51 -1.13
N LYS A 103 -9.43 6.76 0.08
CA LYS A 103 -8.55 7.91 0.36
C LYS A 103 -7.20 7.77 -0.34
N GLY A 104 -6.65 6.56 -0.42
CA GLY A 104 -5.44 6.30 -1.19
C GLY A 104 -5.59 6.71 -2.66
N LEU A 105 -6.64 6.21 -3.33
CA LEU A 105 -6.92 6.55 -4.72
C LEU A 105 -7.30 8.02 -4.92
N GLN A 106 -8.00 8.61 -3.96
CA GLN A 106 -8.30 10.05 -3.99
C GLN A 106 -7.02 10.89 -3.97
N ALA A 107 -6.07 10.57 -3.10
CA ALA A 107 -4.78 11.27 -3.05
C ALA A 107 -4.04 11.19 -4.40
N VAL A 108 -4.06 10.02 -5.06
CA VAL A 108 -3.48 9.86 -6.40
C VAL A 108 -4.22 10.69 -7.45
N SER A 109 -5.55 10.74 -7.39
CA SER A 109 -6.37 11.51 -8.36
C SER A 109 -6.19 13.03 -8.24
N GLN A 110 -5.79 13.51 -7.06
CA GLN A 110 -5.55 14.93 -6.77
C GLN A 110 -4.15 15.41 -7.16
N LEU A 111 -3.28 14.51 -7.63
CA LEU A 111 -1.95 14.90 -8.08
C LEU A 111 -2.02 15.86 -9.27
N LYS A 112 -1.27 16.96 -9.21
CA LYS A 112 -1.16 17.93 -10.32
C LYS A 112 -0.62 17.25 -11.58
N GLN A 113 0.39 16.39 -11.42
CA GLN A 113 0.92 15.54 -12.49
C GLN A 113 0.22 14.19 -12.43
N ARG A 114 -0.46 13.82 -13.52
CA ARG A 114 -1.18 12.54 -13.59
C ARG A 114 -0.22 11.36 -13.45
N ALA A 115 -0.65 10.37 -12.69
CA ALA A 115 0.04 9.10 -12.60
C ALA A 115 0.03 8.37 -13.97
N SER A 116 1.18 7.85 -14.38
CA SER A 116 1.29 6.96 -15.55
C SER A 116 0.99 5.50 -15.18
N SER A 117 1.19 5.14 -13.90
CA SER A 117 0.88 3.83 -13.34
C SER A 117 0.77 3.96 -11.82
N LEU A 118 0.02 3.04 -11.21
CA LEU A 118 -0.10 2.91 -9.77
C LEU A 118 0.34 1.51 -9.34
N LEU A 119 1.16 1.43 -8.30
CA LEU A 119 1.50 0.20 -7.61
C LEU A 119 1.01 0.27 -6.17
N LEU A 120 0.09 -0.62 -5.80
CA LEU A 120 -0.28 -0.88 -4.42
C LEU A 120 0.66 -1.94 -3.83
N ILE A 121 1.21 -1.69 -2.66
CA ILE A 121 1.89 -2.69 -1.83
C ILE A 121 1.06 -2.81 -0.55
N GLY A 122 0.38 -3.93 -0.37
CA GLY A 122 -0.57 -4.15 0.71
C GLY A 122 -0.80 -5.63 0.97
N ASP A 123 -1.85 -5.97 1.71
CA ASP A 123 -2.11 -7.36 2.10
C ASP A 123 -3.57 -7.82 1.97
N GLY A 124 -4.49 -6.92 1.66
CA GLY A 124 -5.89 -7.33 1.61
C GLY A 124 -6.87 -6.26 1.15
N LEU A 125 -8.15 -6.56 1.35
CA LEU A 125 -9.24 -5.64 1.07
C LEU A 125 -9.29 -4.52 2.11
N PRO A 126 -9.80 -3.32 1.72
CA PRO A 126 -9.90 -2.20 2.64
C PRO A 126 -10.72 -2.55 3.89
N THR A 127 -10.28 -1.99 5.01
CA THR A 127 -10.89 -2.16 6.33
C THR A 127 -11.41 -0.85 6.94
N ALA A 128 -11.23 0.26 6.24
CA ALA A 128 -11.72 1.57 6.65
C ALA A 128 -12.53 2.22 5.51
N PRO A 129 -13.55 3.05 5.84
CA PRO A 129 -13.98 3.32 7.22
C PRO A 129 -14.67 2.10 7.85
N ALA A 130 -14.33 1.83 9.11
CA ALA A 130 -14.98 0.77 9.86
C ALA A 130 -16.46 1.09 10.10
N PRO A 131 -17.35 0.09 10.20
CA PRO A 131 -18.75 0.31 10.55
C PRO A 131 -18.85 0.93 11.97
N ARG A 132 -19.91 1.72 12.20
CA ARG A 132 -20.13 2.37 13.50
C ARG A 132 -20.40 1.38 14.63
N SER A 133 -20.83 0.17 14.30
CA SER A 133 -21.13 -0.91 15.24
C SER A 133 -20.87 -2.27 14.59
N GLY A 134 -20.43 -3.24 15.38
CA GLY A 134 -20.16 -4.61 14.92
C GLY A 134 -18.74 -4.81 14.36
N SER A 135 -18.43 -6.07 14.03
CA SER A 135 -17.19 -6.44 13.37
C SER A 135 -17.32 -6.29 11.85
N LEU A 136 -16.25 -5.90 11.20
CA LEU A 136 -16.19 -5.79 9.74
C LEU A 136 -16.20 -7.20 9.13
N THR A 137 -17.22 -7.49 8.32
CA THR A 137 -17.32 -8.77 7.59
C THR A 137 -16.56 -8.73 6.27
N GLU A 138 -16.28 -9.91 5.68
CA GLU A 138 -15.72 -9.99 4.33
C GLU A 138 -16.60 -9.26 3.30
N ALA A 139 -17.91 -9.44 3.38
CA ALA A 139 -18.85 -8.76 2.48
C ALA A 139 -18.78 -7.23 2.59
N ASP A 140 -18.54 -6.70 3.79
CA ASP A 140 -18.36 -5.25 3.97
C ASP A 140 -17.03 -4.77 3.37
N ARG A 141 -15.96 -5.55 3.49
CA ARG A 141 -14.66 -5.25 2.87
C ARG A 141 -14.74 -5.27 1.34
N VAL A 142 -15.48 -6.22 0.76
CA VAL A 142 -15.78 -6.25 -0.68
C VAL A 142 -16.56 -5.01 -1.10
N LYS A 143 -17.57 -4.57 -0.31
CA LYS A 143 -18.30 -3.31 -0.58
C LYS A 143 -17.37 -2.08 -0.53
N LEU A 144 -16.47 -2.01 0.45
CA LEU A 144 -15.47 -0.93 0.55
C LEU A 144 -14.54 -0.92 -0.67
N PHE A 145 -14.08 -2.09 -1.11
CA PHE A 145 -13.28 -2.22 -2.32
C PHE A 145 -14.04 -1.74 -3.56
N ASN A 146 -15.26 -2.21 -3.78
CA ASN A 146 -16.09 -1.80 -4.92
C ASN A 146 -16.38 -0.30 -4.91
N ARG A 147 -16.61 0.29 -3.73
CA ARG A 147 -16.77 1.74 -3.56
C ARG A 147 -15.50 2.50 -3.94
N ALA A 148 -14.32 2.02 -3.55
CA ALA A 148 -13.05 2.63 -3.93
C ALA A 148 -12.85 2.58 -5.46
N MET A 149 -13.33 1.52 -6.11
CA MET A 149 -13.25 1.32 -7.57
C MET A 149 -14.36 2.01 -8.37
N ALA A 150 -15.31 2.68 -7.74
CA ALA A 150 -16.40 3.40 -8.44
C ALA A 150 -15.87 4.48 -9.39
N ASN A 151 -14.71 5.06 -9.10
CA ASN A 151 -14.00 5.96 -9.99
C ASN A 151 -13.12 5.14 -10.93
N ARG A 152 -13.34 5.29 -12.25
CA ARG A 152 -12.51 4.61 -13.26
C ARG A 152 -11.05 5.04 -13.14
N LEU A 153 -10.16 4.08 -13.01
CA LEU A 153 -8.72 4.31 -13.07
C LEU A 153 -8.31 4.46 -14.54
N ASN A 154 -7.65 5.56 -14.87
CA ASN A 154 -7.17 5.86 -16.23
C ASN A 154 -5.68 5.51 -16.41
N TYR A 155 -5.15 4.64 -15.59
CA TYR A 155 -3.76 4.17 -15.60
C TYR A 155 -3.71 2.71 -15.16
N PRO A 156 -2.67 1.95 -15.56
CA PRO A 156 -2.44 0.60 -15.08
C PRO A 156 -2.36 0.56 -13.55
N PHE A 157 -3.18 -0.31 -12.96
CA PHE A 157 -3.14 -0.61 -11.53
C PHE A 157 -2.38 -1.91 -11.33
N ASN A 158 -1.30 -1.85 -10.57
CA ASN A 158 -0.50 -2.99 -10.19
C ASN A 158 -0.62 -3.22 -8.69
N ALA A 159 -0.47 -4.47 -8.24
CA ALA A 159 -0.48 -4.81 -6.83
C ALA A 159 0.62 -5.81 -6.47
N ILE A 160 1.24 -5.62 -5.32
CA ILE A 160 2.02 -6.64 -4.60
C ILE A 160 1.26 -6.90 -3.32
N LEU A 161 0.68 -8.10 -3.20
CA LEU A 161 -0.15 -8.49 -2.06
C LEU A 161 0.61 -9.47 -1.18
N PHE A 162 0.98 -9.03 0.01
CA PHE A 162 1.53 -9.90 1.04
C PHE A 162 0.43 -10.81 1.60
N PRO A 163 0.75 -12.05 1.97
CA PRO A 163 -0.25 -12.97 2.51
C PRO A 163 -0.94 -12.42 3.76
N PHE A 164 -2.27 -12.58 3.82
CA PHE A 164 -3.08 -12.30 4.99
C PHE A 164 -4.22 -13.31 5.09
N SER A 165 -4.24 -14.07 6.18
CA SER A 165 -5.29 -15.07 6.46
C SER A 165 -6.60 -14.37 6.82
N GLY A 166 -7.70 -14.86 6.25
CA GLY A 166 -9.03 -14.30 6.49
C GLY A 166 -9.50 -13.30 5.45
N ASP A 167 -8.80 -13.17 4.32
CA ASP A 167 -9.20 -12.34 3.19
C ASP A 167 -9.12 -13.07 1.84
N PRO A 168 -9.89 -14.17 1.66
CA PRO A 168 -9.78 -15.01 0.47
C PRO A 168 -10.18 -14.30 -0.82
N ALA A 169 -11.04 -13.27 -0.74
CA ALA A 169 -11.48 -12.52 -1.92
C ALA A 169 -10.44 -11.52 -2.45
N ALA A 170 -9.46 -11.11 -1.63
CA ALA A 170 -8.52 -10.05 -1.98
C ALA A 170 -7.75 -10.36 -3.26
N ALA A 171 -7.09 -11.50 -3.34
CA ALA A 171 -6.26 -11.89 -4.49
C ALA A 171 -7.05 -11.85 -5.80
N GLY A 172 -8.26 -12.43 -5.82
CA GLY A 172 -9.13 -12.47 -6.99
C GLY A 172 -9.59 -11.08 -7.45
N LEU A 173 -9.99 -10.22 -6.51
CA LEU A 173 -10.47 -8.86 -6.81
C LEU A 173 -9.33 -7.97 -7.33
N PHE A 174 -8.18 -8.00 -6.70
CA PHE A 174 -7.02 -7.24 -7.19
C PHE A 174 -6.52 -7.74 -8.54
N TRP A 175 -6.54 -9.06 -8.77
CA TRP A 175 -6.17 -9.64 -10.07
C TRP A 175 -7.12 -9.20 -11.19
N GLN A 176 -8.44 -9.21 -10.92
CA GLN A 176 -9.44 -8.70 -11.87
C GLN A 176 -9.25 -7.19 -12.14
N LEU A 177 -8.98 -6.40 -11.10
CA LEU A 177 -8.71 -4.97 -11.25
C LEU A 177 -7.49 -4.71 -12.12
N SER A 178 -6.38 -5.38 -11.81
CA SER A 178 -5.15 -5.27 -12.58
C SER A 178 -5.37 -5.64 -14.05
N GLY A 179 -6.03 -6.76 -14.32
CA GLY A 179 -6.34 -7.20 -15.69
C GLY A 179 -7.18 -6.17 -16.46
N ARG A 180 -8.19 -5.57 -15.83
CA ARG A 180 -9.04 -4.52 -16.45
C ARG A 180 -8.29 -3.24 -16.76
N THR A 181 -7.27 -2.92 -15.99
CA THR A 181 -6.46 -1.70 -16.15
C THR A 181 -5.14 -1.93 -16.88
N LYS A 182 -4.91 -3.13 -17.43
CA LYS A 182 -3.66 -3.54 -18.09
C LYS A 182 -2.44 -3.51 -17.15
N GLY A 183 -2.64 -3.77 -15.88
CA GLY A 183 -1.61 -3.97 -14.87
C GLY A 183 -1.47 -5.45 -14.50
N ILE A 184 -0.74 -5.70 -13.41
CA ILE A 184 -0.47 -7.04 -12.87
C ILE A 184 -0.69 -7.07 -11.36
N THR A 185 -1.04 -8.26 -10.83
CA THR A 185 -1.04 -8.54 -9.40
C THR A 185 -0.04 -9.65 -9.13
N LEU A 186 0.86 -9.41 -8.17
CA LEU A 186 1.87 -10.35 -7.71
C LEU A 186 1.60 -10.70 -6.26
N ILE A 187 1.74 -11.98 -5.93
CA ILE A 187 1.76 -12.47 -4.54
C ILE A 187 3.19 -12.97 -4.31
N PRO A 188 3.99 -12.26 -3.52
CA PRO A 188 5.36 -12.65 -3.29
C PRO A 188 5.42 -13.91 -2.43
N ASP A 189 6.40 -14.77 -2.69
CA ASP A 189 6.74 -15.85 -1.79
C ASP A 189 7.41 -15.33 -0.49
N ASN A 190 7.73 -16.28 0.42
CA ASN A 190 8.25 -15.89 1.73
C ASN A 190 9.67 -15.33 1.70
N ASP A 191 10.41 -15.50 0.61
CA ASP A 191 11.82 -15.10 0.49
C ASP A 191 11.98 -13.77 -0.28
N TRP A 192 10.91 -13.23 -0.88
CA TRP A 192 10.95 -11.96 -1.58
C TRP A 192 10.27 -10.83 -0.79
N PRO A 193 10.86 -9.64 -0.80
CA PRO A 193 12.27 -9.38 -1.09
C PRO A 193 13.15 -9.86 0.07
N SER A 194 14.39 -10.24 -0.24
CA SER A 194 15.37 -10.57 0.79
C SER A 194 15.62 -9.38 1.71
N LEU A 195 15.71 -9.64 3.03
CA LEU A 195 15.93 -8.61 4.06
C LEU A 195 17.42 -8.42 4.32
#